data_2f6d82b0e261f97df8659f904e89a724
#
_entry.id   2f6d82b0e261f97df8659f904e89a724
#
_cell.length_a   1.000
_cell.length_b   1.000
_cell.length_c   1.000
_cell.angle_alpha   90.00
_cell.angle_beta   90.00
_cell.angle_gamma   90.00
#
_symmetry.space_group_name_H-M   'P 1'
#
loop_
_entity.id
_entity.type
_entity.pdbx_description
1 polymer ?
#
loop_
_entity_poly.entity_id
_entity_poly.type
_entity_poly.pdbx_seq_one_letter_code
_entity_poly.pdbx_strand_id
1 'polypeptide(L)'
;TSLDHAIDMIEDVMIHIEIYQPQHITPEINQFLDLVEKSAEELLTAVRLLKTYKKSQKEIHVVIDRINACEKEGDLLYIHSMRDLYQSNADAVSIVILGKIYKSLEDCCDAFKDVTKFVEEIALKYA
;
A
#
# COMPACT_ATOMS: atom_id res chain seq x y z
N THR A 1 2.79 2.11 16.63
CA THR A 1 3.94 2.23 15.74
C THR A 1 3.51 2.23 14.28
N SER A 2 4.39 2.62 13.38
CA SER A 2 4.09 2.60 11.95
C SER A 2 3.84 1.19 11.42
N LEU A 3 4.50 0.19 11.98
CA LEU A 3 4.28 -1.21 11.59
C LEU A 3 2.89 -1.68 12.02
N ASP A 4 2.48 -1.38 13.24
CA ASP A 4 1.13 -1.68 13.72
C ASP A 4 0.07 -1.00 12.85
N HIS A 5 0.31 0.26 12.47
CA HIS A 5 -0.59 0.99 11.59
C HIS A 5 -0.71 0.32 10.22
N ALA A 6 0.40 -0.15 9.64
CA ALA A 6 0.38 -0.85 8.35
C ALA A 6 -0.44 -2.14 8.42
N ILE A 7 -0.30 -2.90 9.50
CA ILE A 7 -1.08 -4.12 9.74
C ILE A 7 -2.57 -3.77 9.88
N ASP A 8 -2.88 -2.70 10.62
CA ASP A 8 -4.25 -2.23 10.79
C ASP A 8 -4.87 -1.81 9.45
N MET A 9 -4.10 -1.21 8.56
CA MET A 9 -4.60 -0.82 7.24
C MET A 9 -4.91 -2.03 6.36
N ILE A 10 -4.12 -3.09 6.44
CA ILE A 10 -4.40 -4.34 5.74
C ILE A 10 -5.71 -4.95 6.29
N GLU A 11 -5.86 -4.97 7.61
CA GLU A 11 -7.08 -5.45 8.26
C GLU A 11 -8.29 -4.63 7.83
N ASP A 12 -8.17 -3.31 7.74
CA ASP A 12 -9.24 -2.42 7.29
C ASP A 12 -9.73 -2.75 5.89
N VAL A 13 -8.83 -3.08 4.96
CA VAL A 13 -9.22 -3.51 3.61
C VAL A 13 -10.11 -4.75 3.69
N MET A 14 -9.69 -5.73 4.49
CA MET A 14 -10.45 -6.99 4.66
C MET A 14 -11.82 -6.70 5.27
N ILE A 15 -11.88 -5.83 6.27
CA ILE A 15 -13.13 -5.42 6.92
C ILE A 15 -14.06 -4.71 5.93
N HIS A 16 -13.54 -3.79 5.12
CA HIS A 16 -14.34 -3.08 4.13
C HIS A 16 -14.90 -4.03 3.08
N ILE A 17 -14.11 -4.99 2.61
CA ILE A 17 -14.58 -6.00 1.67
C ILE A 17 -15.69 -6.85 2.29
N GLU A 18 -15.52 -7.27 3.55
CA GLU A 18 -16.51 -8.04 4.30
C GLU A 18 -17.81 -7.27 4.49
N ILE A 19 -17.71 -5.99 4.88
CA ILE A 19 -18.89 -5.15 5.14
C ILE A 19 -19.65 -4.84 3.84
N TYR A 20 -18.92 -4.41 2.81
CA TYR A 20 -19.53 -3.90 1.59
C TYR A 20 -19.86 -4.98 0.56
N GLN A 21 -19.16 -6.11 0.62
CA GLN A 21 -19.40 -7.28 -0.27
C GLN A 21 -19.61 -6.86 -1.72
N PRO A 22 -18.58 -6.29 -2.39
CA PRO A 22 -18.74 -5.85 -3.77
C PRO A 22 -19.11 -7.04 -4.65
N GLN A 23 -20.04 -6.81 -5.59
CA GLN A 23 -20.51 -7.87 -6.49
C GLN A 23 -19.37 -8.42 -7.37
N HIS A 24 -18.42 -7.55 -7.72
CA HIS A 24 -17.31 -7.91 -8.58
C HIS A 24 -16.02 -7.31 -8.06
N ILE A 25 -14.94 -8.06 -8.17
CA ILE A 25 -13.57 -7.54 -7.96
C ILE A 25 -13.17 -6.83 -9.25
N THR A 26 -13.01 -5.51 -9.19
CA THR A 26 -12.65 -4.71 -10.35
C THR A 26 -11.18 -4.90 -10.71
N PRO A 27 -10.78 -4.62 -11.98
CA PRO A 27 -9.35 -4.61 -12.34
C PRO A 27 -8.53 -3.68 -11.45
N GLU A 28 -9.09 -2.56 -11.04
CA GLU A 28 -8.42 -1.58 -10.17
C GLU A 28 -8.13 -2.16 -8.78
N ILE A 29 -9.07 -2.93 -8.21
CA ILE A 29 -8.83 -3.63 -6.93
C ILE A 29 -7.65 -4.57 -7.08
N ASN A 30 -7.59 -5.35 -8.15
CA ASN A 30 -6.47 -6.26 -8.41
C ASN A 30 -5.15 -5.51 -8.56
N GLN A 31 -5.16 -4.38 -9.25
CA GLN A 31 -3.96 -3.55 -9.40
C GLN A 31 -3.46 -3.02 -8.05
N PHE A 32 -4.37 -2.57 -7.17
CA PHE A 32 -4.01 -2.16 -5.81
C PHE A 32 -3.45 -3.33 -5.01
N LEU A 33 -4.07 -4.50 -5.10
CA LEU A 33 -3.61 -5.68 -4.37
C LEU A 33 -2.19 -6.07 -4.82
N ASP A 34 -1.88 -5.95 -6.10
CA ASP A 34 -0.53 -6.19 -6.61
C ASP A 34 0.48 -5.20 -6.01
N LEU A 35 0.11 -3.93 -5.90
CA LEU A 35 0.97 -2.92 -5.27
C LEU A 35 1.18 -3.19 -3.78
N VAL A 36 0.14 -3.58 -3.07
CA VAL A 36 0.22 -3.94 -1.64
C VAL A 36 1.13 -5.15 -1.45
N GLU A 37 0.94 -6.20 -2.26
CA GLU A 37 1.76 -7.41 -2.20
C GLU A 37 3.23 -7.10 -2.48
N LYS A 38 3.51 -6.33 -3.53
CA LYS A 38 4.87 -5.92 -3.87
C LYS A 38 5.50 -5.09 -2.75
N SER A 39 4.76 -4.16 -2.18
CA SER A 39 5.23 -3.34 -1.05
C SER A 39 5.56 -4.20 0.16
N ALA A 40 4.72 -5.18 0.47
CA ALA A 40 4.95 -6.10 1.58
C ALA A 40 6.21 -6.96 1.36
N GLU A 41 6.39 -7.49 0.16
CA GLU A 41 7.57 -8.29 -0.20
C GLU A 41 8.86 -7.46 -0.12
N GLU A 42 8.84 -6.24 -0.63
CA GLU A 42 9.97 -5.33 -0.56
C GLU A 42 10.28 -4.92 0.89
N LEU A 43 9.25 -4.69 1.70
CA LEU A 43 9.44 -4.38 3.12
C LEU A 43 10.10 -5.54 3.85
N LEU A 44 9.69 -6.77 3.58
CA LEU A 44 10.31 -7.95 4.18
C LEU A 44 11.79 -8.04 3.79
N THR A 45 12.11 -7.74 2.54
CA THR A 45 13.50 -7.68 2.08
C THR A 45 14.29 -6.62 2.85
N ALA A 46 13.73 -5.42 3.02
CA ALA A 46 14.37 -4.34 3.77
C ALA A 46 14.65 -4.74 5.23
N VAL A 47 13.69 -5.37 5.88
CA VAL A 47 13.83 -5.83 7.27
C VAL A 47 14.94 -6.89 7.38
N ARG A 48 14.99 -7.83 6.42
CA ARG A 48 16.07 -8.83 6.39
C ARG A 48 17.45 -8.20 6.18
N LEU A 49 17.54 -7.17 5.35
CA LEU A 49 18.79 -6.45 5.11
C LEU A 49 19.27 -5.68 6.34
N LEU A 50 18.38 -5.35 7.28
CA LEU A 50 18.79 -4.72 8.55
C LEU A 50 19.73 -5.60 9.37
N LYS A 51 19.69 -6.93 9.20
CA LYS A 51 20.63 -7.83 9.87
C LYS A 51 22.08 -7.57 9.48
N THR A 52 22.30 -7.02 8.29
CA THR A 52 23.62 -6.69 7.76
C THR A 52 23.67 -5.22 7.33
N TYR A 53 23.04 -4.34 8.08
CA TYR A 53 22.83 -2.94 7.69
C TYR A 53 24.11 -2.20 7.31
N LYS A 54 25.22 -2.49 7.97
CA LYS A 54 26.51 -1.84 7.68
C LYS A 54 27.03 -2.13 6.27
N LYS A 55 26.72 -3.34 5.75
CA LYS A 55 27.15 -3.78 4.42
C LYS A 55 26.08 -3.57 3.36
N SER A 56 24.84 -3.34 3.78
CA SER A 56 23.66 -3.38 2.92
C SER A 56 22.99 -2.02 2.72
N GLN A 57 23.68 -0.93 3.02
CA GLN A 57 23.11 0.42 2.92
C GLN A 57 22.56 0.72 1.52
N LYS A 58 23.28 0.37 0.47
CA LYS A 58 22.84 0.60 -0.91
C LYS A 58 21.60 -0.20 -1.25
N GLU A 59 21.59 -1.48 -0.87
CA GLU A 59 20.45 -2.37 -1.13
C GLU A 59 19.21 -1.91 -0.38
N ILE A 60 19.37 -1.46 0.87
CA ILE A 60 18.26 -0.93 1.67
C ILE A 60 17.65 0.30 0.98
N HIS A 61 18.48 1.23 0.49
CA HIS A 61 17.99 2.40 -0.24
C HIS A 61 17.24 2.03 -1.51
N VAL A 62 17.73 1.05 -2.27
CA VAL A 62 17.05 0.57 -3.48
C VAL A 62 15.67 0.01 -3.14
N VAL A 63 15.57 -0.77 -2.07
CA VAL A 63 14.29 -1.37 -1.65
C VAL A 63 13.32 -0.29 -1.19
N ILE A 64 13.78 0.68 -0.41
CA ILE A 64 12.97 1.82 0.03
C ILE A 64 12.44 2.60 -1.17
N ASP A 65 13.29 2.86 -2.17
CA ASP A 65 12.87 3.55 -3.39
C ASP A 65 11.77 2.78 -4.13
N ARG A 66 11.84 1.45 -4.15
CA ARG A 66 10.80 0.62 -4.78
C ARG A 66 9.47 0.73 -4.04
N ILE A 67 9.50 0.75 -2.70
CA ILE A 67 8.27 0.92 -1.90
C ILE A 67 7.68 2.31 -2.12
N ASN A 68 8.53 3.34 -2.17
CA ASN A 68 8.09 4.70 -2.47
C ASN A 68 7.48 4.80 -3.88
N ALA A 69 8.02 4.07 -4.85
CA ALA A 69 7.45 4.00 -6.19
C ALA A 69 6.07 3.35 -6.19
N CYS A 70 5.87 2.29 -5.40
CA CYS A 70 4.56 1.66 -5.23
C CYS A 70 3.55 2.63 -4.64
N GLU A 71 3.95 3.45 -3.67
CA GLU A 71 3.08 4.46 -3.07
C GLU A 71 2.64 5.51 -4.10
N LYS A 72 3.56 5.98 -4.93
CA LYS A 72 3.24 6.94 -5.99
C LYS A 72 2.30 6.33 -7.04
N GLU A 73 2.54 5.09 -7.42
CA GLU A 73 1.62 4.37 -8.32
C GLU A 73 0.24 4.23 -7.69
N GLY A 74 0.18 3.93 -6.40
CA GLY A 74 -1.08 3.84 -5.65
C GLY A 74 -1.85 5.15 -5.63
N ASP A 75 -1.16 6.29 -5.45
CA ASP A 75 -1.77 7.61 -5.49
C ASP A 75 -2.42 7.89 -6.87
N LEU A 76 -1.68 7.61 -7.94
CA LEU A 76 -2.18 7.81 -9.30
C LEU A 76 -3.33 6.84 -9.61
N LEU A 77 -3.20 5.59 -9.20
CA LEU A 77 -4.24 4.59 -9.38
C LEU A 77 -5.52 5.00 -8.67
N TYR A 78 -5.40 5.54 -7.46
CA TYR A 78 -6.56 6.03 -6.71
C TYR A 78 -7.28 7.16 -7.47
N ILE A 79 -6.54 8.16 -7.94
CA ILE A 79 -7.11 9.28 -8.67
C ILE A 79 -7.82 8.79 -9.94
N HIS A 80 -7.18 7.95 -10.73
CA HIS A 80 -7.75 7.42 -11.96
C HIS A 80 -8.97 6.52 -11.70
N SER A 81 -8.88 5.66 -10.70
CA SER A 81 -9.97 4.75 -10.33
C SER A 81 -11.20 5.53 -9.86
N MET A 82 -11.01 6.57 -9.05
CA MET A 82 -12.12 7.39 -8.57
C MET A 82 -12.73 8.20 -9.72
N ARG A 83 -11.90 8.75 -10.60
CA ARG A 83 -12.40 9.48 -11.77
C ARG A 83 -13.27 8.58 -12.65
N ASP A 84 -12.77 7.40 -12.97
CA ASP A 84 -13.48 6.44 -13.81
C ASP A 84 -14.79 5.99 -13.14
N LEU A 85 -14.73 5.79 -11.83
CA LEU A 85 -15.90 5.39 -11.04
C LEU A 85 -17.01 6.45 -11.10
N TYR A 86 -16.66 7.73 -10.89
CA TYR A 86 -17.63 8.82 -10.94
C TYR A 86 -18.17 9.09 -12.35
N GLN A 87 -17.39 8.76 -13.37
CA GLN A 87 -17.80 8.90 -14.78
C GLN A 87 -18.53 7.67 -15.32
N SER A 88 -18.59 6.58 -14.54
CA SER A 88 -19.23 5.34 -14.95
C SER A 88 -20.76 5.44 -14.81
N ASN A 89 -21.45 4.41 -15.34
CA ASN A 89 -22.89 4.27 -15.17
C ASN A 89 -23.25 3.51 -13.88
N ALA A 90 -22.31 3.35 -12.95
CA ALA A 90 -22.56 2.67 -11.70
C ALA A 90 -23.57 3.44 -10.86
N ASP A 91 -24.38 2.71 -10.09
CA ASP A 91 -25.33 3.34 -9.18
C ASP A 91 -24.60 3.97 -7.97
N ALA A 92 -25.32 4.80 -7.21
CA ALA A 92 -24.74 5.54 -6.09
C ALA A 92 -24.19 4.60 -5.01
N VAL A 93 -24.84 3.48 -4.75
CA VAL A 93 -24.40 2.51 -3.74
C VAL A 93 -23.07 1.88 -4.17
N SER A 94 -22.95 1.46 -5.41
CA SER A 94 -21.70 0.90 -5.96
C SER A 94 -20.56 1.89 -5.90
N ILE A 95 -20.82 3.17 -6.19
CA ILE A 95 -19.81 4.23 -6.12
C ILE A 95 -19.30 4.38 -4.70
N VAL A 96 -20.20 4.40 -3.70
CA VAL A 96 -19.80 4.50 -2.29
C VAL A 96 -18.97 3.28 -1.87
N ILE A 97 -19.41 2.08 -2.20
CA ILE A 97 -18.74 0.82 -1.85
C ILE A 97 -17.34 0.77 -2.45
N LEU A 98 -17.22 0.95 -3.76
CA LEU A 98 -15.94 0.88 -4.45
C LEU A 98 -15.00 2.01 -4.03
N GLY A 99 -15.54 3.21 -3.84
CA GLY A 99 -14.76 4.35 -3.37
C GLY A 99 -14.12 4.09 -2.00
N LYS A 100 -14.85 3.47 -1.09
CA LYS A 100 -14.33 3.09 0.24
C LYS A 100 -13.24 2.02 0.14
N ILE A 101 -13.44 1.04 -0.73
CA ILE A 101 -12.45 -0.03 -0.95
C ILE A 101 -11.17 0.55 -1.56
N TYR A 102 -11.29 1.38 -2.59
CA TYR A 102 -10.13 2.03 -3.22
C TYR A 102 -9.35 2.88 -2.22
N LYS A 103 -10.06 3.63 -1.37
CA LYS A 103 -9.42 4.46 -0.34
C LYS A 103 -8.67 3.61 0.68
N SER A 104 -9.25 2.50 1.14
CA SER A 104 -8.59 1.57 2.05
C SER A 104 -7.30 0.99 1.47
N LEU A 105 -7.32 0.66 0.19
CA LEU A 105 -6.17 0.11 -0.52
C LEU A 105 -5.06 1.15 -0.69
N GLU A 106 -5.43 2.38 -1.03
CA GLU A 106 -4.47 3.49 -1.10
C GLU A 106 -3.84 3.76 0.27
N ASP A 107 -4.65 3.73 1.34
CA ASP A 107 -4.15 3.89 2.71
C ASP A 107 -3.14 2.80 3.10
N CYS A 108 -3.31 1.57 2.59
CA CYS A 108 -2.32 0.51 2.77
C CYS A 108 -0.98 0.87 2.14
N CYS A 109 -0.99 1.38 0.91
CA CYS A 109 0.23 1.78 0.22
C CYS A 109 0.95 2.90 0.98
N ASP A 110 0.21 3.87 1.49
CA ASP A 110 0.74 4.96 2.31
C ASP A 110 1.37 4.43 3.61
N ALA A 111 0.72 3.47 4.24
CA ALA A 111 1.20 2.88 5.50
C ALA A 111 2.53 2.15 5.31
N PHE A 112 2.73 1.46 4.19
CA PHE A 112 4.02 0.83 3.88
C PHE A 112 5.14 1.86 3.71
N LYS A 113 4.84 2.98 3.07
CA LYS A 113 5.79 4.08 2.96
C LYS A 113 6.22 4.61 4.34
N ASP A 114 5.28 4.72 5.27
CA ASP A 114 5.60 5.17 6.63
C ASP A 114 6.52 4.20 7.36
N VAL A 115 6.36 2.89 7.13
CA VAL A 115 7.28 1.88 7.68
C VAL A 115 8.69 2.05 7.12
N THR A 116 8.83 2.42 5.85
CA THR A 116 10.16 2.63 5.26
C THR A 116 10.94 3.74 5.95
N LYS A 117 10.27 4.77 6.42
CA LYS A 117 10.92 5.85 7.19
C LYS A 117 11.55 5.30 8.46
N PHE A 118 10.86 4.40 9.14
CA PHE A 118 11.36 3.74 10.34
C PHE A 118 12.60 2.86 10.02
N VAL A 119 12.52 2.08 8.94
CA VAL A 119 13.66 1.25 8.48
C VAL A 119 14.87 2.12 8.15
N GLU A 120 14.63 3.22 7.45
CA GLU A 120 15.68 4.17 7.08
C GLU A 120 16.36 4.79 8.31
N GLU A 121 15.55 5.19 9.31
CA GLU A 121 16.06 5.73 10.57
C GLU A 121 16.96 4.72 11.28
N ILE A 122 16.56 3.45 11.35
CA ILE A 122 17.37 2.40 11.97
C ILE A 122 18.68 2.24 11.21
N ALA A 123 18.62 2.16 9.87
CA ALA A 123 19.82 1.98 9.05
C ALA A 123 20.81 3.15 9.23
N LEU A 124 20.32 4.38 9.29
CA LEU A 124 21.15 5.57 9.49
C LEU A 124 21.71 5.66 10.91
N LYS A 125 20.92 5.35 11.91
CA LYS A 125 21.31 5.48 13.33
C LYS A 125 22.44 4.54 13.68
N TYR A 126 22.50 3.36 13.11
CA TYR A 126 23.47 2.32 13.44
C TYR A 126 24.51 2.08 12.34
N ALA A 127 24.54 2.95 11.34
CA ALA A 127 25.49 2.84 10.22
C ALA A 127 26.98 3.03 10.63
#